data_a49c5c6f660212b9574308ae617ffb6f
#
_entry.id   a49c5c6f660212b9574308ae617ffb6f
#
_cell.length_a   1.000
_cell.length_b   1.000
_cell.length_c   1.000
_cell.angle_alpha   90.00
_cell.angle_beta   90.00
_cell.angle_gamma   90.00
#
_symmetry.space_group_name_H-M   'P 1'
#
loop_
_entity.id
_entity.type
_entity.pdbx_description
1 polymer ?
#
loop_
_entity_poly.entity_id
_entity_poly.type
_entity_poly.pdbx_seq_one_letter_code
_entity_poly.pdbx_strand_id
1 'polypeptide(L)'
;MCSSDLSNAIDPDRDVHLQTIPPAQMLADLKDGSIDGYCIGDPWNFRAAREGHGFPIAGDLEIWSGHPGKVLGAREDWAIAYPNTHIALTKAVLEACRYCADPAHWDELSQLLSDRRYLGMKPELIRFGVTDANHDTSPAEPHTLFFGPGVNRPSRSEHLWILTQLARWSEIPFPRNYVEILERICAVGVYSTAARELGLDDVTYQRSGIELFDGVPFNADDPISYLNQLSIHKDFSVAEIPVGVPRALAS
;
A
#
# COMPACT_ATOMS: atom_id res chain seq x y z
N MET A 1 -2.43 10.72 6.76
CA MET A 1 -1.75 12.02 6.91
C MET A 1 -0.33 11.76 7.35
N CYS A 2 0.63 12.45 6.74
CA CYS A 2 2.04 12.15 6.99
C CYS A 2 2.55 12.88 8.22
N SER A 3 3.37 12.18 9.03
CA SER A 3 4.14 12.79 10.11
C SER A 3 5.04 13.95 9.66
N SER A 4 5.32 14.07 8.34
CA SER A 4 6.05 15.20 7.76
C SER A 4 5.38 16.56 7.95
N ASP A 5 4.06 16.63 7.95
CA ASP A 5 3.34 17.88 8.06
C ASP A 5 3.54 18.50 9.44
N LEU A 6 3.43 17.70 10.46
CA LEU A 6 3.63 18.15 11.84
C LEU A 6 5.09 18.44 12.19
N SER A 7 6.05 17.74 11.58
CA SER A 7 7.48 18.06 11.75
C SER A 7 7.86 19.41 11.14
N ASN A 8 7.04 19.93 10.23
CA ASN A 8 7.18 21.27 9.65
C ASN A 8 6.25 22.32 10.30
N ALA A 9 5.73 22.03 11.50
CA ALA A 9 4.81 22.90 12.24
C ALA A 9 3.47 23.18 11.49
N ILE A 10 3.04 22.26 10.65
CA ILE A 10 1.72 22.29 9.99
C ILE A 10 0.81 21.30 10.74
N ASP A 11 -0.30 21.78 11.24
CA ASP A 11 -1.35 20.95 11.84
C ASP A 11 -2.36 20.58 10.75
N PRO A 12 -2.41 19.32 10.28
CA PRO A 12 -3.28 18.92 9.18
C PRO A 12 -4.78 19.02 9.50
N ASP A 13 -5.15 19.06 10.79
CA ASP A 13 -6.55 19.25 11.19
C ASP A 13 -6.97 20.74 11.21
N ARG A 14 -6.00 21.67 11.15
CA ARG A 14 -6.23 23.11 11.30
C ARG A 14 -5.74 23.93 10.11
N ASP A 15 -4.58 23.55 9.55
CA ASP A 15 -3.88 24.35 8.54
C ASP A 15 -4.10 23.80 7.13
N VAL A 16 -4.68 22.59 6.99
CA VAL A 16 -4.92 21.92 5.72
C VAL A 16 -6.40 21.54 5.60
N HIS A 17 -7.02 21.84 4.46
CA HIS A 17 -8.36 21.37 4.15
C HIS A 17 -8.32 20.10 3.30
N LEU A 18 -8.61 18.95 3.92
CA LEU A 18 -8.62 17.66 3.24
C LEU A 18 -9.99 17.38 2.62
N GLN A 19 -9.99 17.01 1.34
CA GLN A 19 -11.18 16.64 0.59
C GLN A 19 -11.03 15.26 -0.03
N THR A 20 -12.10 14.48 -0.06
CA THR A 20 -12.15 13.22 -0.80
C THR A 20 -12.71 13.47 -2.18
N ILE A 21 -11.87 13.31 -3.21
CA ILE A 21 -12.22 13.60 -4.61
C ILE A 21 -11.98 12.32 -5.43
N PRO A 22 -12.88 11.99 -6.39
CA PRO A 22 -12.62 10.87 -7.30
C PRO A 22 -11.34 11.10 -8.12
N PRO A 23 -10.49 10.08 -8.31
CA PRO A 23 -9.21 10.22 -9.03
C PRO A 23 -9.32 10.90 -10.39
N ALA A 24 -10.35 10.58 -11.16
CA ALA A 24 -10.55 11.15 -12.50
C ALA A 24 -10.83 12.67 -12.48
N GLN A 25 -11.29 13.22 -11.35
CA GLN A 25 -11.63 14.63 -11.18
C GLN A 25 -10.46 15.47 -10.65
N MET A 26 -9.54 14.85 -9.88
CA MET A 26 -8.46 15.57 -9.18
C MET A 26 -7.62 16.47 -10.09
N LEU A 27 -7.33 16.01 -11.31
CA LEU A 27 -6.58 16.84 -12.26
C LEU A 27 -7.36 18.06 -12.75
N ALA A 28 -8.66 17.95 -12.93
CA ALA A 28 -9.49 19.08 -13.30
C ALA A 28 -9.53 20.13 -12.18
N ASP A 29 -9.71 19.67 -10.94
CA ASP A 29 -9.75 20.52 -9.74
C ASP A 29 -8.38 21.18 -9.45
N LEU A 30 -7.27 20.50 -9.77
CA LEU A 30 -5.94 21.12 -9.71
C LEU A 30 -5.76 22.20 -10.77
N LYS A 31 -6.28 21.98 -12.00
CA LYS A 31 -6.20 22.94 -13.10
C LYS A 31 -6.99 24.22 -12.85
N ASP A 32 -8.14 24.12 -12.25
CA ASP A 32 -9.00 25.27 -11.96
C ASP A 32 -8.69 25.93 -10.61
N GLY A 33 -7.76 25.37 -9.83
CA GLY A 33 -7.33 25.90 -8.55
C GLY A 33 -8.29 25.61 -7.39
N SER A 34 -9.21 24.65 -7.56
CA SER A 34 -10.09 24.20 -6.48
C SER A 34 -9.34 23.40 -5.41
N ILE A 35 -8.17 22.83 -5.77
CA ILE A 35 -7.22 22.20 -4.86
C ILE A 35 -5.80 22.65 -5.18
N ASP A 36 -4.94 22.70 -4.17
CA ASP A 36 -3.52 23.08 -4.30
C ASP A 36 -2.63 21.86 -4.59
N GLY A 37 -3.07 20.65 -4.23
CA GLY A 37 -2.35 19.41 -4.44
C GLY A 37 -3.17 18.19 -4.11
N TYR A 38 -2.65 17.01 -4.43
CA TYR A 38 -3.30 15.74 -4.10
C TYR A 38 -2.28 14.63 -3.88
N CYS A 39 -2.69 13.60 -3.15
CA CYS A 39 -1.95 12.36 -2.98
C CYS A 39 -2.76 11.22 -3.59
N ILE A 40 -2.20 10.52 -4.57
CA ILE A 40 -2.89 9.45 -5.29
C ILE A 40 -1.89 8.44 -5.86
N GLY A 41 -2.37 7.21 -6.07
CA GLY A 41 -1.58 6.19 -6.76
C GLY A 41 -1.48 6.41 -8.26
N ASP A 42 -0.44 5.81 -8.84
CA ASP A 42 -0.26 5.81 -10.30
C ASP A 42 -1.48 5.24 -11.05
N PRO A 43 -1.71 5.68 -12.29
CA PRO A 43 -0.91 6.59 -13.13
C PRO A 43 -1.34 8.08 -13.07
N TRP A 44 -2.16 8.45 -12.10
CA TRP A 44 -2.79 9.78 -12.03
C TRP A 44 -1.78 10.91 -11.79
N ASN A 45 -0.75 10.67 -10.97
CA ASN A 45 0.32 11.63 -10.70
C ASN A 45 1.09 11.99 -11.97
N PHE A 46 1.44 11.00 -12.78
CA PHE A 46 2.14 11.21 -14.05
C PHE A 46 1.34 12.02 -15.05
N ARG A 47 0.03 11.84 -15.04
CA ARG A 47 -0.83 12.59 -15.94
C ARG A 47 -0.74 14.10 -15.67
N ALA A 48 -0.78 14.52 -14.41
CA ALA A 48 -0.65 15.93 -14.05
C ALA A 48 0.70 16.53 -14.50
N ALA A 49 1.78 15.81 -14.25
CA ALA A 49 3.12 16.24 -14.66
C ALA A 49 3.28 16.33 -16.19
N ARG A 50 2.81 15.33 -16.94
CA ARG A 50 2.88 15.31 -18.40
C ARG A 50 2.01 16.36 -19.08
N GLU A 51 0.87 16.68 -18.49
CA GLU A 51 -0.01 17.75 -18.98
C GLU A 51 0.45 19.14 -18.53
N GLY A 52 1.54 19.24 -17.75
CA GLY A 52 2.13 20.51 -17.30
C GLY A 52 1.30 21.27 -16.26
N HIS A 53 0.46 20.56 -15.50
CA HIS A 53 -0.43 21.15 -14.50
C HIS A 53 0.01 20.93 -13.06
N GLY A 54 1.06 20.16 -12.84
CA GLY A 54 1.63 19.88 -11.54
C GLY A 54 2.96 19.15 -11.65
N PHE A 55 3.61 18.92 -10.54
CA PHE A 55 4.82 18.12 -10.43
C PHE A 55 4.78 17.27 -9.16
N PRO A 56 5.33 16.04 -9.18
CA PRO A 56 5.43 15.22 -7.97
C PRO A 56 6.44 15.86 -7.00
N ILE A 57 6.04 15.98 -5.74
CA ILE A 57 6.91 16.49 -4.66
C ILE A 57 7.74 15.36 -4.08
N ALA A 58 7.10 14.21 -3.84
CA ALA A 58 7.74 13.01 -3.33
C ALA A 58 7.00 11.76 -3.80
N GLY A 59 7.74 10.68 -4.02
CA GLY A 59 7.20 9.34 -4.24
C GLY A 59 7.13 8.54 -2.95
N ASP A 60 6.35 7.49 -2.96
CA ASP A 60 6.17 6.57 -1.85
C ASP A 60 7.48 5.84 -1.46
N LEU A 61 8.36 5.54 -2.43
CA LEU A 61 9.67 4.95 -2.18
C LEU A 61 10.63 5.87 -1.41
N GLU A 62 10.47 7.19 -1.56
CA GLU A 62 11.24 8.19 -0.83
C GLU A 62 10.75 8.31 0.62
N ILE A 63 9.45 8.06 0.84
CA ILE A 63 8.83 8.10 2.17
C ILE A 63 9.12 6.80 2.93
N TRP A 64 8.93 5.67 2.29
CA TRP A 64 9.18 4.35 2.85
C TRP A 64 9.51 3.35 1.74
N SER A 65 10.81 3.10 1.56
CA SER A 65 11.27 2.13 0.55
C SER A 65 10.67 0.75 0.81
N GLY A 66 9.94 0.26 -0.20
CA GLY A 66 9.32 -1.07 -0.15
C GLY A 66 8.08 -1.17 0.72
N HIS A 67 7.35 -0.09 0.98
CA HIS A 67 6.06 -0.16 1.67
C HIS A 67 5.05 -1.04 0.92
N PRO A 68 4.09 -1.68 1.63
CA PRO A 68 3.01 -2.42 0.99
C PRO A 68 2.05 -1.45 0.30
N GLY A 69 1.90 -1.56 -1.02
CA GLY A 69 1.01 -0.69 -1.78
C GLY A 69 -0.46 -1.11 -1.65
N LYS A 70 -0.73 -2.38 -1.88
CA LYS A 70 -2.08 -2.97 -1.83
C LYS A 70 -2.04 -4.39 -1.31
N VAL A 71 -3.17 -4.87 -0.82
CA VAL A 71 -3.33 -6.25 -0.34
C VAL A 71 -4.53 -6.92 -1.00
N LEU A 72 -4.43 -8.22 -1.23
CA LEU A 72 -5.59 -9.05 -1.50
C LEU A 72 -6.28 -9.38 -0.17
N GLY A 73 -7.44 -8.74 0.06
CA GLY A 73 -8.24 -8.96 1.26
C GLY A 73 -9.40 -9.91 0.98
N ALA A 74 -9.62 -10.86 1.86
CA ALA A 74 -10.78 -11.75 1.83
C ALA A 74 -11.45 -11.78 3.21
N ARG A 75 -12.77 -11.99 3.22
CA ARG A 75 -13.47 -12.23 4.49
C ARG A 75 -13.05 -13.58 5.07
N GLU A 76 -12.86 -13.62 6.38
CA GLU A 76 -12.42 -14.83 7.06
C GLU A 76 -13.41 -16.00 6.90
N ASP A 77 -14.71 -15.75 7.02
CA ASP A 77 -15.75 -16.76 6.84
C ASP A 77 -15.74 -17.36 5.41
N TRP A 78 -15.52 -16.52 4.40
CA TRP A 78 -15.36 -16.97 3.02
C TRP A 78 -14.07 -17.79 2.84
N ALA A 79 -12.95 -17.33 3.40
CA ALA A 79 -11.66 -18.01 3.30
C ALA A 79 -11.71 -19.41 3.95
N ILE A 80 -12.44 -19.55 5.07
CA ILE A 80 -12.68 -20.84 5.74
C ILE A 80 -13.58 -21.74 4.92
N ALA A 81 -14.66 -21.20 4.34
CA ALA A 81 -15.62 -21.99 3.56
C ALA A 81 -15.05 -22.44 2.20
N TYR A 82 -14.14 -21.65 1.60
CA TYR A 82 -13.61 -21.88 0.25
C TYR A 82 -12.07 -21.86 0.20
N PRO A 83 -11.37 -22.70 0.97
CA PRO A 83 -9.92 -22.64 1.10
C PRO A 83 -9.19 -22.88 -0.24
N ASN A 84 -9.68 -23.81 -1.07
CA ASN A 84 -9.10 -24.09 -2.38
C ASN A 84 -9.29 -22.91 -3.36
N THR A 85 -10.43 -22.24 -3.31
CA THR A 85 -10.68 -21.04 -4.12
C THR A 85 -9.81 -19.88 -3.66
N HIS A 86 -9.58 -19.74 -2.36
CA HIS A 86 -8.67 -18.74 -1.80
C HIS A 86 -7.23 -18.95 -2.30
N ILE A 87 -6.74 -20.20 -2.29
CA ILE A 87 -5.42 -20.54 -2.86
C ILE A 87 -5.38 -20.25 -4.35
N ALA A 88 -6.39 -20.66 -5.12
CA ALA A 88 -6.45 -20.44 -6.55
C ALA A 88 -6.47 -18.94 -6.91
N LEU A 89 -7.23 -18.13 -6.19
CA LEU A 89 -7.25 -16.68 -6.35
C LEU A 89 -5.88 -16.06 -6.02
N THR A 90 -5.24 -16.49 -4.95
CA THR A 90 -3.88 -16.04 -4.58
C THR A 90 -2.87 -16.39 -5.67
N LYS A 91 -2.95 -17.57 -6.27
CA LYS A 91 -2.12 -17.98 -7.41
C LYS A 91 -2.32 -17.04 -8.60
N ALA A 92 -3.58 -16.79 -8.97
CA ALA A 92 -3.90 -15.90 -10.09
C ALA A 92 -3.34 -14.48 -9.88
N VAL A 93 -3.42 -13.95 -8.65
CA VAL A 93 -2.84 -12.64 -8.33
C VAL A 93 -1.31 -12.67 -8.42
N LEU A 94 -0.65 -13.73 -7.91
CA LEU A 94 0.81 -13.88 -8.01
C LEU A 94 1.29 -13.97 -9.47
N GLU A 95 0.57 -14.71 -10.31
CA GLU A 95 0.86 -14.79 -11.74
C GLU A 95 0.67 -13.43 -12.44
N ALA A 96 -0.40 -12.71 -12.10
CA ALA A 96 -0.63 -11.36 -12.61
C ALA A 96 0.47 -10.39 -12.15
N CYS A 97 0.88 -10.44 -10.89
CA CYS A 97 1.99 -9.63 -10.38
C CYS A 97 3.30 -9.92 -11.14
N ARG A 98 3.61 -11.19 -11.38
CA ARG A 98 4.78 -11.60 -12.18
C ARG A 98 4.69 -11.09 -13.62
N TYR A 99 3.52 -11.17 -14.22
CA TYR A 99 3.27 -10.65 -15.57
C TYR A 99 3.48 -9.12 -15.64
N CYS A 100 2.96 -8.37 -14.68
CA CYS A 100 3.12 -6.92 -14.59
C CYS A 100 4.57 -6.49 -14.33
N ALA A 101 5.37 -7.33 -13.68
CA ALA A 101 6.78 -7.04 -13.40
C ALA A 101 7.70 -7.17 -14.63
N ASP A 102 7.26 -7.88 -15.67
CA ASP A 102 8.06 -8.07 -16.88
C ASP A 102 7.87 -6.89 -17.86
N PRO A 103 8.94 -6.13 -18.15
CA PRO A 103 8.87 -5.02 -19.10
C PRO A 103 8.36 -5.40 -20.49
N ALA A 104 8.53 -6.65 -20.90
CA ALA A 104 8.04 -7.13 -22.19
C ALA A 104 6.53 -7.03 -22.36
N HIS A 105 5.78 -6.97 -21.24
CA HIS A 105 4.32 -6.88 -21.24
C HIS A 105 3.77 -5.46 -21.07
N TRP A 106 4.61 -4.46 -20.83
CA TRP A 106 4.13 -3.12 -20.44
C TRP A 106 3.33 -2.41 -21.53
N ASP A 107 3.68 -2.59 -22.79
CA ASP A 107 2.92 -2.00 -23.91
C ASP A 107 1.53 -2.66 -24.01
N GLU A 108 1.44 -3.97 -23.89
CA GLU A 108 0.17 -4.71 -23.88
C GLU A 108 -0.70 -4.30 -22.68
N LEU A 109 -0.10 -4.23 -21.49
CA LEU A 109 -0.80 -3.80 -20.27
C LEU A 109 -1.32 -2.36 -20.40
N SER A 110 -0.52 -1.47 -20.97
CA SER A 110 -0.94 -0.09 -21.20
C SER A 110 -2.12 -0.01 -22.17
N GLN A 111 -2.12 -0.82 -23.24
CA GLN A 111 -3.26 -0.92 -24.15
C GLN A 111 -4.49 -1.50 -23.46
N LEU A 112 -4.35 -2.60 -22.73
CA LEU A 112 -5.45 -3.22 -21.98
C LEU A 112 -6.11 -2.24 -21.01
N LEU A 113 -5.31 -1.57 -20.20
CA LEU A 113 -5.78 -0.64 -19.18
C LEU A 113 -6.32 0.68 -19.75
N SER A 114 -6.04 1.00 -21.01
CA SER A 114 -6.62 2.15 -21.70
C SER A 114 -8.12 2.03 -21.95
N ASP A 115 -8.66 0.81 -21.93
CA ASP A 115 -10.10 0.57 -22.06
C ASP A 115 -10.87 1.26 -20.92
N ARG A 116 -12.05 1.80 -21.26
CA ARG A 116 -12.94 2.50 -20.31
C ARG A 116 -13.42 1.61 -19.15
N ARG A 117 -13.38 0.29 -19.33
CA ARG A 117 -13.69 -0.68 -18.26
C ARG A 117 -12.67 -0.67 -17.13
N TYR A 118 -11.47 -0.12 -17.37
CA TYR A 118 -10.38 -0.02 -16.42
C TYR A 118 -10.05 1.45 -16.11
N LEU A 119 -9.02 2.02 -16.72
CA LEU A 119 -8.59 3.39 -16.45
C LEU A 119 -9.16 4.44 -17.41
N GLY A 120 -9.50 4.03 -18.64
CA GLY A 120 -10.04 4.93 -19.66
C GLY A 120 -9.08 6.06 -20.06
N MET A 121 -7.77 5.85 -19.87
CA MET A 121 -6.71 6.79 -20.22
C MET A 121 -6.03 6.38 -21.51
N LYS A 122 -5.31 7.33 -22.13
CA LYS A 122 -4.44 7.00 -23.25
C LYS A 122 -3.29 6.10 -22.82
N PRO A 123 -2.89 5.08 -23.63
CA PRO A 123 -1.83 4.13 -23.27
C PRO A 123 -0.51 4.80 -22.87
N GLU A 124 -0.13 5.89 -23.53
CA GLU A 124 1.08 6.64 -23.22
C GLU A 124 1.08 7.33 -21.84
N LEU A 125 -0.09 7.45 -21.20
CA LEU A 125 -0.24 7.96 -19.84
C LEU A 125 -0.25 6.84 -18.80
N ILE A 126 -0.40 5.58 -19.23
CA ILE A 126 -0.46 4.38 -18.39
C ILE A 126 0.87 3.64 -18.48
N ARG A 127 2.00 4.30 -18.41
CA ARG A 127 3.27 3.60 -18.51
C ARG A 127 3.67 3.01 -17.16
N PHE A 128 3.75 1.66 -17.10
CA PHE A 128 4.24 0.96 -15.93
C PHE A 128 5.74 1.22 -15.72
N GLY A 129 6.11 1.66 -14.53
CA GLY A 129 7.48 1.60 -14.05
C GLY A 129 8.51 2.51 -14.73
N VAL A 130 8.10 3.41 -15.62
CA VAL A 130 9.02 4.38 -16.21
C VAL A 130 8.70 5.76 -15.71
N THR A 131 9.52 6.27 -14.86
CA THR A 131 9.46 7.65 -14.41
C THR A 131 10.52 8.48 -15.07
N ASP A 132 10.11 9.25 -16.01
CA ASP A 132 10.79 10.49 -16.37
C ASP A 132 10.04 11.68 -15.76
N ALA A 133 9.80 11.66 -14.48
CA ALA A 133 9.25 12.84 -13.79
C ALA A 133 10.28 13.95 -13.66
N ASN A 134 11.56 13.59 -13.67
CA ASN A 134 12.67 14.53 -13.75
C ASN A 134 13.51 14.14 -14.96
N HIS A 135 13.53 14.92 -15.98
CA HIS A 135 14.32 14.91 -17.21
C HIS A 135 15.79 14.40 -17.14
N ASP A 136 16.08 13.47 -16.24
CA ASP A 136 17.39 12.87 -16.13
C ASP A 136 17.41 11.52 -16.85
N THR A 137 18.35 11.38 -17.74
CA THR A 137 18.53 10.31 -18.73
C THR A 137 19.00 8.97 -18.14
N SER A 138 18.89 8.77 -16.86
CA SER A 138 19.11 7.46 -16.23
C SER A 138 17.92 6.55 -16.49
N PRO A 139 18.13 5.26 -16.79
CA PRO A 139 17.04 4.30 -16.84
C PRO A 139 16.40 4.26 -15.46
N ALA A 140 15.20 4.83 -15.37
CA ALA A 140 14.49 4.92 -14.12
C ALA A 140 14.21 3.54 -13.57
N GLU A 141 14.53 3.31 -12.31
CA GLU A 141 14.09 2.13 -11.60
C GLU A 141 12.56 2.13 -11.53
N PRO A 142 11.90 0.96 -11.64
CA PRO A 142 10.45 0.90 -11.57
C PRO A 142 9.97 1.39 -10.19
N HIS A 143 9.10 2.40 -10.16
CA HIS A 143 8.53 2.93 -8.92
C HIS A 143 7.61 1.94 -8.22
N THR A 144 7.02 0.99 -8.94
CA THR A 144 6.16 -0.03 -8.39
C THR A 144 6.77 -1.40 -8.56
N LEU A 145 7.06 -2.06 -7.45
CA LEU A 145 7.51 -3.44 -7.43
C LEU A 145 6.29 -4.36 -7.44
N PHE A 146 5.95 -4.91 -8.59
CA PHE A 146 4.85 -5.87 -8.70
C PHE A 146 5.22 -7.26 -8.21
N PHE A 147 6.46 -7.69 -8.43
CA PHE A 147 6.90 -9.04 -8.11
C PHE A 147 8.40 -9.06 -7.80
N GLY A 148 8.80 -9.94 -6.87
CA GLY A 148 10.20 -10.13 -6.49
C GLY A 148 10.33 -10.77 -5.12
N PRO A 149 11.55 -11.04 -4.64
CA PRO A 149 11.78 -11.61 -3.33
C PRO A 149 11.11 -10.79 -2.23
N GLY A 150 10.19 -11.41 -1.47
CA GLY A 150 9.48 -10.78 -0.36
C GLY A 150 8.40 -9.74 -0.74
N VAL A 151 8.27 -9.35 -2.02
CA VAL A 151 7.33 -8.29 -2.46
C VAL A 151 5.88 -8.69 -2.20
N ASN A 152 5.52 -9.92 -2.53
CA ASN A 152 4.12 -10.38 -2.47
C ASN A 152 3.79 -11.17 -1.19
N ARG A 153 4.78 -11.44 -0.34
CA ARG A 153 4.59 -12.20 0.88
C ARG A 153 3.95 -11.35 1.97
N PRO A 154 2.85 -11.78 2.61
CA PRO A 154 2.28 -11.07 3.76
C PRO A 154 3.30 -10.96 4.90
N SER A 155 3.48 -9.76 5.43
CA SER A 155 4.42 -9.48 6.53
C SER A 155 3.66 -9.11 7.80
N ARG A 156 3.88 -9.88 8.88
CA ARG A 156 3.27 -9.58 10.18
C ARG A 156 3.78 -8.27 10.77
N SER A 157 5.04 -7.93 10.56
CA SER A 157 5.62 -6.69 11.06
C SER A 157 5.03 -5.46 10.37
N GLU A 158 4.78 -5.53 9.06
CA GLU A 158 4.12 -4.46 8.32
C GLU A 158 2.66 -4.26 8.78
N HIS A 159 1.92 -5.36 8.97
CA HIS A 159 0.56 -5.28 9.51
C HIS A 159 0.55 -4.73 10.95
N LEU A 160 1.52 -5.12 11.78
CA LEU A 160 1.66 -4.57 13.12
C LEU A 160 1.98 -3.06 13.07
N TRP A 161 2.87 -2.65 12.17
CA TRP A 161 3.14 -1.23 11.96
C TRP A 161 1.87 -0.46 11.59
N ILE A 162 1.04 -1.00 10.69
CA ILE A 162 -0.26 -0.39 10.33
C ILE A 162 -1.17 -0.26 11.56
N LEU A 163 -1.24 -1.30 12.42
CA LEU A 163 -1.99 -1.21 13.68
C LEU A 163 -1.47 -0.11 14.59
N THR A 164 -0.14 0.09 14.67
CA THR A 164 0.42 1.21 15.44
C THR A 164 0.01 2.56 14.85
N GLN A 165 -0.02 2.70 13.52
CA GLN A 165 -0.43 3.96 12.90
C GLN A 165 -1.92 4.25 13.10
N LEU A 166 -2.79 3.25 13.03
CA LEU A 166 -4.21 3.42 13.36
C LEU A 166 -4.39 3.90 14.81
N ALA A 167 -3.63 3.36 15.75
CA ALA A 167 -3.64 3.80 17.14
C ALA A 167 -3.04 5.19 17.31
N ARG A 168 -1.91 5.48 16.64
CA ARG A 168 -1.22 6.77 16.65
C ARG A 168 -2.16 7.94 16.33
N TRP A 169 -3.08 7.73 15.40
CA TRP A 169 -4.04 8.74 14.95
C TRP A 169 -5.42 8.62 15.61
N SER A 170 -5.55 7.79 16.65
CA SER A 170 -6.80 7.55 17.40
C SER A 170 -7.96 7.00 16.56
N GLU A 171 -7.66 6.34 15.44
CA GLU A 171 -8.68 5.66 14.64
C GLU A 171 -9.25 4.43 15.37
N ILE A 172 -8.37 3.71 16.07
CA ILE A 172 -8.72 2.58 16.95
C ILE A 172 -7.83 2.60 18.19
N PRO A 173 -8.24 2.01 19.33
CA PRO A 173 -7.31 1.67 20.40
C PRO A 173 -6.22 0.71 19.90
N PHE A 174 -4.98 0.82 20.41
CA PHE A 174 -3.98 -0.21 20.11
C PHE A 174 -4.44 -1.56 20.70
N PRO A 175 -4.54 -2.62 19.86
CA PRO A 175 -5.06 -3.90 20.35
C PRO A 175 -4.06 -4.58 21.30
N ARG A 176 -4.44 -4.87 22.52
CA ARG A 176 -3.60 -5.65 23.44
C ARG A 176 -3.36 -7.07 22.92
N ASN A 177 -4.36 -7.63 22.25
CA ASN A 177 -4.32 -8.95 21.60
C ASN A 177 -3.86 -8.89 20.14
N TYR A 178 -2.96 -7.96 19.80
CA TYR A 178 -2.48 -7.78 18.42
C TYR A 178 -1.87 -9.04 17.81
N VAL A 179 -1.25 -9.90 18.61
CA VAL A 179 -0.68 -11.17 18.13
C VAL A 179 -1.76 -12.07 17.55
N GLU A 180 -2.87 -12.26 18.28
CA GLU A 180 -4.01 -13.04 17.81
C GLU A 180 -4.63 -12.43 16.54
N ILE A 181 -4.78 -11.11 16.51
CA ILE A 181 -5.29 -10.40 15.33
C ILE A 181 -4.38 -10.66 14.12
N LEU A 182 -3.07 -10.49 14.28
CA LEU A 182 -2.10 -10.70 13.21
C LEU A 182 -2.08 -12.15 12.70
N GLU A 183 -2.24 -13.13 13.58
CA GLU A 183 -2.34 -14.53 13.19
C GLU A 183 -3.54 -14.81 12.30
N ARG A 184 -4.65 -14.12 12.52
CA ARG A 184 -5.87 -14.27 11.73
C ARG A 184 -5.86 -13.52 10.41
N ILE A 185 -5.31 -12.30 10.37
CA ILE A 185 -5.33 -11.47 9.15
C ILE A 185 -4.19 -11.74 8.19
N CYS A 186 -3.02 -12.19 8.68
CA CYS A 186 -1.87 -12.50 7.85
C CYS A 186 -1.95 -13.92 7.30
N ALA A 187 -2.49 -14.11 6.12
CA ALA A 187 -2.68 -15.42 5.50
C ALA A 187 -1.37 -16.00 4.90
N VAL A 188 -0.28 -16.01 5.67
CA VAL A 188 1.04 -16.50 5.23
C VAL A 188 0.98 -17.94 4.71
N GLY A 189 0.18 -18.81 5.36
CA GLY A 189 0.02 -20.21 4.94
C GLY A 189 -0.61 -20.36 3.55
N VAL A 190 -1.61 -19.52 3.24
CA VAL A 190 -2.25 -19.51 1.90
C VAL A 190 -1.26 -19.05 0.85
N TYR A 191 -0.53 -17.97 1.13
CA TYR A 191 0.53 -17.48 0.26
C TYR A 191 1.60 -18.55 -0.01
N SER A 192 2.14 -19.17 1.05
CA SER A 192 3.19 -20.20 0.92
C SER A 192 2.72 -21.42 0.14
N THR A 193 1.46 -21.81 0.28
CA THR A 193 0.87 -22.90 -0.53
C THR A 193 0.76 -22.49 -2.00
N ALA A 194 0.22 -21.32 -2.29
CA ALA A 194 0.10 -20.80 -3.64
C ALA A 194 1.47 -20.65 -4.32
N ALA A 195 2.45 -20.09 -3.64
CA ALA A 195 3.80 -19.90 -4.14
C ALA A 195 4.46 -21.26 -4.47
N ARG A 196 4.36 -22.23 -3.58
CA ARG A 196 4.90 -23.59 -3.80
C ARG A 196 4.25 -24.27 -5.01
N GLU A 197 2.94 -24.17 -5.16
CA GLU A 197 2.22 -24.75 -6.31
C GLU A 197 2.58 -24.07 -7.64
N LEU A 198 3.01 -22.83 -7.62
CA LEU A 198 3.53 -22.11 -8.78
C LEU A 198 5.02 -22.32 -9.03
N GLY A 199 5.70 -23.12 -8.21
CA GLY A 199 7.14 -23.32 -8.29
C GLY A 199 7.95 -22.06 -7.99
N LEU A 200 7.37 -21.13 -7.23
CA LEU A 200 8.07 -19.96 -6.75
C LEU A 200 8.86 -20.36 -5.49
N ASP A 201 10.15 -20.06 -5.49
CA ASP A 201 10.95 -20.20 -4.28
C ASP A 201 10.38 -19.24 -3.23
N ASP A 202 9.85 -19.80 -2.15
CA ASP A 202 9.43 -19.03 -0.97
C ASP A 202 10.71 -18.58 -0.25
N VAL A 203 11.41 -17.64 -0.89
CA VAL A 203 12.59 -17.05 -0.30
C VAL A 203 12.12 -16.39 0.98
N THR A 204 12.65 -16.87 2.09
CA THR A 204 12.50 -16.26 3.40
C THR A 204 13.21 -14.90 3.40
N TYR A 205 12.65 -13.98 2.64
CA TYR A 205 13.10 -12.60 2.65
C TYR A 205 12.54 -11.98 3.93
N GLN A 206 13.38 -11.87 4.92
CA GLN A 206 13.09 -11.01 6.07
C GLN A 206 13.49 -9.60 5.64
N ARG A 207 12.53 -8.73 5.42
CA ARG A 207 12.81 -7.31 5.33
C ARG A 207 13.49 -6.89 6.63
N SER A 208 14.68 -6.34 6.53
CA SER A 208 15.34 -5.63 7.62
C SER A 208 14.47 -4.43 7.97
N GLY A 209 13.86 -4.41 9.14
CA GLY A 209 13.19 -3.30 9.78
C GLY A 209 12.32 -2.38 8.89
N ILE A 210 11.36 -1.73 9.49
CA ILE A 210 10.62 -0.63 8.87
C ILE A 210 11.30 0.65 9.33
N GLU A 211 11.89 1.37 8.40
CA GLU A 211 12.49 2.67 8.63
C GLU A 211 11.80 3.70 7.74
N LEU A 212 11.23 4.72 8.35
CA LEU A 212 10.59 5.83 7.68
C LEU A 212 11.53 7.04 7.64
N PHE A 213 11.14 8.04 6.86
CA PHE A 213 11.88 9.29 6.73
C PHE A 213 12.07 10.05 8.07
N ASP A 214 11.28 9.76 9.12
CA ASP A 214 11.42 10.34 10.45
C ASP A 214 12.59 9.73 11.26
N GLY A 215 13.23 8.69 10.74
CA GLY A 215 14.40 8.05 11.33
C GLY A 215 14.10 7.24 12.60
N VAL A 216 12.82 7.05 12.96
CA VAL A 216 12.44 6.23 14.11
C VAL A 216 12.24 4.79 13.68
N PRO A 217 13.16 3.86 14.02
CA PRO A 217 13.05 2.48 13.60
C PRO A 217 11.88 1.79 14.29
N PHE A 218 11.05 1.11 13.51
CA PHE A 218 9.95 0.33 14.05
C PHE A 218 10.47 -0.94 14.74
N ASN A 219 10.13 -1.11 16.01
CA ASN A 219 10.40 -2.33 16.76
C ASN A 219 9.12 -3.17 16.90
N ALA A 220 9.06 -4.28 16.18
CA ALA A 220 7.91 -5.19 16.22
C ALA A 220 7.78 -5.95 17.55
N ASP A 221 8.85 -6.08 18.33
CA ASP A 221 8.83 -6.74 19.63
C ASP A 221 8.30 -5.83 20.74
N ASP A 222 8.34 -4.51 20.52
CA ASP A 222 7.83 -3.52 21.47
C ASP A 222 7.11 -2.36 20.76
N PRO A 223 5.93 -2.62 20.20
CA PRO A 223 5.17 -1.62 19.45
C PRO A 223 4.66 -0.45 20.30
N ILE A 224 4.49 -0.65 21.60
CA ILE A 224 4.07 0.43 22.52
C ILE A 224 5.22 1.40 22.78
N SER A 225 6.43 0.89 22.99
CA SER A 225 7.60 1.76 23.12
C SER A 225 7.85 2.56 21.84
N TYR A 226 7.66 1.94 20.67
CA TYR A 226 7.72 2.65 19.40
C TYR A 226 6.69 3.80 19.34
N LEU A 227 5.42 3.55 19.68
CA LEU A 227 4.39 4.59 19.70
C LEU A 227 4.74 5.75 20.62
N ASN A 228 5.29 5.47 21.81
CA ASN A 228 5.69 6.49 22.78
C ASN A 228 6.94 7.30 22.36
N GLN A 229 7.75 6.78 21.45
CA GLN A 229 8.94 7.49 20.94
C GLN A 229 8.58 8.47 19.82
N LEU A 230 7.42 8.32 19.18
CA LEU A 230 6.99 9.21 18.14
C LEU A 230 6.64 10.58 18.73
N SER A 231 7.31 11.62 18.25
CA SER A 231 7.09 13.01 18.74
C SER A 231 5.72 13.57 18.38
N ILE A 232 5.06 12.95 17.40
CA ILE A 232 3.82 13.41 16.82
C ILE A 232 2.81 12.27 16.80
N HIS A 233 1.83 12.36 17.69
CA HIS A 233 0.72 11.40 17.78
C HIS A 233 -0.47 12.09 18.48
N LYS A 234 -1.68 11.60 18.22
CA LYS A 234 -2.85 11.87 19.06
C LYS A 234 -2.77 11.02 20.33
N ASP A 235 -3.53 11.36 21.36
CA ASP A 235 -3.66 10.50 22.52
C ASP A 235 -4.23 9.14 22.09
N PHE A 236 -3.52 8.08 22.42
CA PHE A 236 -3.95 6.73 22.11
C PHE A 236 -4.21 5.91 23.38
N SER A 237 -5.06 4.92 23.26
CA SER A 237 -5.36 3.97 24.33
C SER A 237 -5.01 2.56 23.92
N VAL A 238 -4.87 1.67 24.89
CA VAL A 238 -4.63 0.24 24.68
C VAL A 238 -5.81 -0.54 25.21
N ALA A 239 -6.43 -1.35 24.37
CA ALA A 239 -7.62 -2.13 24.75
C ALA A 239 -7.58 -3.53 24.14
N GLU A 240 -8.33 -4.44 24.76
CA GLU A 240 -8.64 -5.73 24.14
C GLU A 240 -9.64 -5.51 23.00
N ILE A 241 -9.32 -5.92 21.79
CA ILE A 241 -10.24 -5.83 20.66
C ILE A 241 -10.94 -7.19 20.50
N PRO A 242 -12.28 -7.25 20.59
CA PRO A 242 -12.99 -8.49 20.41
C PRO A 242 -12.75 -9.09 19.03
N VAL A 243 -12.17 -10.26 18.99
CA VAL A 243 -11.97 -11.03 17.77
C VAL A 243 -13.18 -11.95 17.61
N GLY A 244 -14.14 -11.55 16.78
CA GLY A 244 -15.38 -12.31 16.58
C GLY A 244 -15.12 -13.75 16.12
N VAL A 245 -15.98 -14.68 16.50
CA VAL A 245 -15.96 -16.03 15.94
C VAL A 245 -16.38 -15.95 14.47
N PRO A 246 -15.65 -16.56 13.52
CA PRO A 246 -16.06 -16.59 12.12
C PRO A 246 -17.48 -17.16 11.99
N ARG A 247 -18.38 -16.41 11.34
CA ARG A 247 -19.72 -16.96 11.06
C ARG A 247 -19.58 -17.97 9.93
N ALA A 248 -20.04 -19.20 10.17
CA ALA A 248 -20.23 -20.15 9.10
C ALA A 248 -21.16 -19.52 8.04
N LEU A 249 -20.77 -19.59 6.77
CA LEU A 249 -21.67 -19.18 5.69
C LEU A 249 -22.90 -20.10 5.75
N ALA A 250 -24.08 -19.52 5.83
CA ALA A 250 -25.31 -20.28 5.69
C ALA A 250 -25.31 -20.92 4.30
N SER A 251 -25.38 -22.25 4.29
CA SER A 251 -25.44 -23.09 3.10
C SER A 251 -26.69 -22.81 2.25
#